data_974dd1b39a90401efb5988b547f571f7
#
_entry.id   974dd1b39a90401efb5988b547f571f7
#
_cell.length_a   1.000
_cell.length_b   1.000
_cell.length_c   1.000
_cell.angle_alpha   90.00
_cell.angle_beta   90.00
_cell.angle_gamma   90.00
#
_symmetry.space_group_name_H-M   'P 1'
#
loop_
_entity.id
_entity.type
_entity.pdbx_description
1 polymer ?
#
loop_
_entity_poly.entity_id
_entity_poly.type
_entity_poly.pdbx_seq_one_letter_code
_entity_poly.pdbx_strand_id
1 'polypeptide(L)'
;MRLLPTLALAALLAACSDATNDTPADDAADLILVHGRVYTLDWGEPGRDGTPAKGAPTADGWHPDADAIAIRDGNILFVGDAADALRYRGESTRLVELAGATVIPGLVDSHTHVFGLGALLRQVDLTDVETEEDAVARVAARAREVPAGEWIVGRGWDEGAWANRYPDKALLSQAVPDHPVLLESLHGFASWVNQAALDAAGITADSEVPVGGEMRLGEDGEPNGLFLNRAVTMIDAALPPPSREELMERVLAGLDRMARDGYVTVHDAGLDSEQMAVLEKLEAEGRLPIRVYA
;
A
#
# COMPACT_ATOMS: atom_id res chain seq x y z
N MET A 1 7.65 58.61 -80.00
CA MET A 1 6.75 58.90 -78.85
C MET A 1 6.02 57.57 -78.53
N ARG A 2 6.57 56.76 -77.61
CA ARG A 2 6.00 55.46 -77.20
C ARG A 2 5.78 55.57 -75.71
N LEU A 3 4.53 55.43 -75.30
CA LEU A 3 4.07 55.33 -73.90
C LEU A 3 4.30 53.91 -73.38
N LEU A 4 4.95 53.80 -72.28
CA LEU A 4 5.06 52.58 -71.46
C LEU A 4 3.93 52.59 -70.41
N PRO A 5 3.24 51.43 -70.19
CA PRO A 5 2.32 51.34 -69.05
C PRO A 5 3.04 50.81 -67.82
N THR A 6 2.79 51.53 -66.71
CA THR A 6 3.20 51.10 -65.34
C THR A 6 2.40 49.93 -64.86
N LEU A 7 3.07 48.82 -64.55
CA LEU A 7 2.50 47.69 -63.82
C LEU A 7 2.46 47.99 -62.32
N ALA A 8 1.27 48.05 -61.74
CA ALA A 8 1.07 48.10 -60.30
C ALA A 8 1.08 46.65 -59.78
N LEU A 9 2.08 46.33 -58.95
CA LEU A 9 2.21 45.06 -58.23
C LEU A 9 1.38 45.16 -56.95
N ALA A 10 0.20 44.53 -56.90
CA ALA A 10 -0.58 44.39 -55.69
C ALA A 10 0.00 43.21 -54.84
N ALA A 11 0.63 43.56 -53.72
CA ALA A 11 1.05 42.58 -52.73
C ALA A 11 -0.18 42.15 -51.89
N LEU A 12 -0.65 40.91 -52.10
CA LEU A 12 -1.56 40.28 -51.15
C LEU A 12 -0.78 39.89 -49.89
N LEU A 13 -0.99 40.64 -48.82
CA LEU A 13 -0.65 40.16 -47.47
C LEU A 13 -1.71 39.18 -47.05
N ALA A 14 -1.36 37.88 -47.11
CA ALA A 14 -2.10 36.83 -46.43
C ALA A 14 -1.87 36.99 -44.92
N ALA A 15 -2.84 37.55 -44.21
CA ALA A 15 -2.90 37.54 -42.75
C ALA A 15 -3.22 36.09 -42.36
N CYS A 16 -2.22 35.32 -41.93
CA CYS A 16 -2.46 34.18 -41.08
C CYS A 16 -3.07 34.68 -39.77
N SER A 17 -4.39 34.64 -39.66
CA SER A 17 -5.02 34.72 -38.35
C SER A 17 -4.72 33.41 -37.63
N ASP A 18 -3.77 33.47 -36.73
CA ASP A 18 -3.71 32.49 -35.65
C ASP A 18 -5.06 32.58 -34.93
N ALA A 19 -5.92 31.59 -35.17
CA ALA A 19 -7.10 31.42 -34.36
C ALA A 19 -6.56 30.95 -32.98
N THR A 20 -6.35 31.94 -32.11
CA THR A 20 -6.21 31.65 -30.69
C THR A 20 -7.52 31.02 -30.26
N ASN A 21 -7.50 29.70 -30.04
CA ASN A 21 -8.55 29.01 -29.33
C ASN A 21 -8.53 29.54 -27.87
N ASP A 22 -9.04 30.75 -27.67
CA ASP A 22 -9.30 31.25 -26.33
C ASP A 22 -10.51 30.50 -25.79
N THR A 23 -10.23 29.35 -25.17
CA THR A 23 -11.20 28.68 -24.30
C THR A 23 -11.55 29.70 -23.20
N PRO A 24 -12.84 29.99 -22.96
CA PRO A 24 -13.23 30.85 -21.84
C PRO A 24 -12.54 30.37 -20.56
N ALA A 25 -12.05 31.28 -19.73
CA ALA A 25 -11.33 30.93 -18.50
C ALA A 25 -12.12 29.94 -17.59
N ASP A 26 -13.46 30.03 -17.68
CA ASP A 26 -14.37 29.16 -16.95
C ASP A 26 -14.41 27.69 -17.47
N ASP A 27 -13.90 27.42 -18.66
CA ASP A 27 -13.88 26.07 -19.26
C ASP A 27 -12.47 25.47 -19.40
N ALA A 28 -11.43 26.20 -18.96
CA ALA A 28 -10.06 25.72 -19.04
C ALA A 28 -9.77 24.62 -18.01
N ALA A 29 -9.02 23.60 -18.43
CA ALA A 29 -8.52 22.54 -17.54
C ALA A 29 -7.29 23.00 -16.76
N ASP A 30 -7.12 22.50 -15.54
CA ASP A 30 -5.89 22.65 -14.75
C ASP A 30 -4.77 21.76 -15.27
N LEU A 31 -5.17 20.56 -15.72
CA LEU A 31 -4.28 19.49 -16.16
C LEU A 31 -4.86 18.81 -17.40
N ILE A 32 -4.03 18.63 -18.42
CA ILE A 32 -4.33 17.78 -19.57
C ILE A 32 -3.25 16.74 -19.71
N LEU A 33 -3.66 15.46 -19.77
CA LEU A 33 -2.82 14.31 -20.07
C LEU A 33 -3.02 13.96 -21.55
N VAL A 34 -1.96 13.79 -22.33
CA VAL A 34 -2.06 13.48 -23.77
C VAL A 34 -1.14 12.32 -24.18
N HIS A 35 -1.48 11.70 -25.29
CA HIS A 35 -0.75 10.61 -25.93
C HIS A 35 -0.49 9.42 -25.00
N GLY A 36 -1.52 9.07 -24.20
CA GLY A 36 -1.55 7.90 -23.34
C GLY A 36 -2.31 6.73 -24.00
N ARG A 37 -2.45 5.67 -23.23
CA ARG A 37 -3.34 4.54 -23.51
C ARG A 37 -4.37 4.50 -22.40
N VAL A 38 -5.47 5.22 -22.57
CA VAL A 38 -6.51 5.39 -21.54
C VAL A 38 -7.55 4.29 -21.67
N TYR A 39 -7.74 3.53 -20.62
CA TYR A 39 -8.81 2.55 -20.48
C TYR A 39 -9.80 3.07 -19.43
N THR A 40 -10.98 3.46 -19.87
CA THR A 40 -12.00 4.06 -18.98
C THR A 40 -12.66 3.03 -18.07
N LEU A 41 -12.68 1.77 -18.49
CA LEU A 41 -13.43 0.68 -17.87
C LEU A 41 -14.95 0.99 -17.76
N ASP A 42 -15.43 1.96 -18.54
CA ASP A 42 -16.85 2.37 -18.61
C ASP A 42 -17.63 1.50 -19.61
N TRP A 43 -17.57 0.21 -19.39
CA TRP A 43 -18.37 -0.80 -20.10
C TRP A 43 -18.94 -1.80 -19.10
N GLY A 44 -19.91 -2.62 -19.57
CA GLY A 44 -20.59 -3.58 -18.69
C GLY A 44 -19.66 -4.66 -18.12
N GLU A 45 -20.22 -5.50 -17.29
CA GLU A 45 -19.51 -6.64 -16.69
C GLU A 45 -19.11 -7.69 -17.72
N PRO A 46 -17.94 -8.31 -17.61
CA PRO A 46 -17.54 -9.44 -18.44
C PRO A 46 -18.44 -10.67 -18.18
N GLY A 47 -18.54 -11.54 -19.16
CA GLY A 47 -19.23 -12.82 -19.01
C GLY A 47 -18.53 -13.70 -17.95
N ARG A 48 -19.30 -14.58 -17.29
CA ARG A 48 -18.75 -15.54 -16.30
C ARG A 48 -17.77 -16.54 -16.92
N ASP A 49 -17.81 -16.71 -18.22
CA ASP A 49 -16.89 -17.53 -19.02
C ASP A 49 -15.63 -16.78 -19.47
N GLY A 50 -15.46 -15.52 -19.03
CA GLY A 50 -14.34 -14.65 -19.38
C GLY A 50 -14.52 -13.91 -20.71
N THR A 51 -15.70 -13.98 -21.33
CA THR A 51 -15.97 -13.17 -22.53
C THR A 51 -15.96 -11.69 -22.17
N PRO A 52 -15.32 -10.82 -23.00
CA PRO A 52 -15.32 -9.38 -22.77
C PRO A 52 -16.73 -8.81 -22.69
N ALA A 53 -16.88 -7.79 -21.85
CA ALA A 53 -18.15 -7.07 -21.72
C ALA A 53 -18.60 -6.48 -23.05
N LYS A 54 -19.91 -6.33 -23.20
CA LYS A 54 -20.47 -5.62 -24.36
C LYS A 54 -20.00 -4.17 -24.35
N GLY A 55 -19.35 -3.74 -25.42
CA GLY A 55 -18.81 -2.40 -25.57
C GLY A 55 -17.32 -2.29 -25.15
N ALA A 56 -16.76 -3.34 -24.56
CA ALA A 56 -15.32 -3.34 -24.29
C ALA A 56 -14.52 -3.31 -25.61
N PRO A 57 -13.43 -2.52 -25.69
CA PRO A 57 -12.66 -2.32 -26.92
C PRO A 57 -11.72 -3.50 -27.18
N THR A 58 -12.27 -4.62 -27.68
CA THR A 58 -11.55 -5.90 -27.82
C THR A 58 -11.56 -6.50 -29.21
N ALA A 59 -11.97 -5.76 -30.26
CA ALA A 59 -12.19 -6.29 -31.59
C ALA A 59 -10.98 -7.05 -32.16
N ASP A 60 -9.75 -6.57 -31.95
CA ASP A 60 -8.49 -7.17 -32.36
C ASP A 60 -7.47 -7.24 -31.21
N GLY A 61 -7.94 -7.57 -30.00
CA GLY A 61 -7.23 -7.45 -28.73
C GLY A 61 -7.73 -6.24 -27.92
N TRP A 62 -7.15 -6.02 -26.76
CA TRP A 62 -7.53 -4.87 -25.94
C TRP A 62 -6.93 -3.57 -26.51
N HIS A 63 -7.79 -2.59 -26.78
CA HIS A 63 -7.40 -1.26 -27.24
C HIS A 63 -7.76 -0.21 -26.19
N PRO A 64 -7.02 0.90 -26.09
CA PRO A 64 -7.44 2.04 -25.24
C PRO A 64 -8.72 2.68 -25.81
N ASP A 65 -9.57 3.19 -24.94
CA ASP A 65 -10.79 3.93 -25.31
C ASP A 65 -10.48 5.35 -25.76
N ALA A 66 -9.38 5.90 -25.24
CA ALA A 66 -8.95 7.26 -25.44
C ALA A 66 -7.42 7.38 -25.37
N ASP A 67 -6.89 8.54 -25.74
CA ASP A 67 -5.47 8.86 -25.61
C ASP A 67 -5.20 10.13 -24.78
N ALA A 68 -6.26 10.78 -24.29
CA ALA A 68 -6.15 12.00 -23.53
C ALA A 68 -7.25 12.16 -22.47
N ILE A 69 -6.93 12.96 -21.42
CA ILE A 69 -7.84 13.33 -20.34
C ILE A 69 -7.64 14.81 -20.02
N ALA A 70 -8.72 15.60 -19.92
CA ALA A 70 -8.71 16.95 -19.37
C ALA A 70 -9.35 16.96 -17.98
N ILE A 71 -8.71 17.65 -17.02
CA ILE A 71 -9.06 17.65 -15.59
C ILE A 71 -9.13 19.11 -15.10
N ARG A 72 -10.14 19.42 -14.28
CA ARG A 72 -10.28 20.70 -13.57
C ARG A 72 -10.83 20.47 -12.16
N ASP A 73 -10.25 21.13 -11.18
CA ASP A 73 -10.67 21.03 -9.77
C ASP A 73 -10.80 19.58 -9.27
N GLY A 74 -9.89 18.71 -9.71
CA GLY A 74 -9.90 17.29 -9.38
C GLY A 74 -11.00 16.46 -10.09
N ASN A 75 -11.76 17.06 -11.00
CA ASN A 75 -12.81 16.39 -11.77
C ASN A 75 -12.39 16.19 -13.22
N ILE A 76 -12.79 15.08 -13.82
CA ILE A 76 -12.57 14.80 -15.24
C ILE A 76 -13.58 15.64 -16.05
N LEU A 77 -13.07 16.53 -16.92
CA LEU A 77 -13.88 17.31 -17.84
C LEU A 77 -14.12 16.56 -19.15
N PHE A 78 -13.11 15.85 -19.62
CA PHE A 78 -13.13 15.19 -20.91
C PHE A 78 -12.20 13.97 -20.93
N VAL A 79 -12.64 12.93 -21.61
CA VAL A 79 -11.83 11.76 -21.96
C VAL A 79 -12.08 11.47 -23.44
N GLY A 80 -11.03 11.34 -24.23
CA GLY A 80 -11.15 11.10 -25.68
C GLY A 80 -9.82 11.34 -26.39
N ASP A 81 -9.92 11.88 -27.63
CA ASP A 81 -8.75 12.14 -28.46
C ASP A 81 -7.97 13.38 -27.99
N ALA A 82 -6.64 13.35 -28.09
CA ALA A 82 -5.75 14.43 -27.66
C ALA A 82 -6.08 15.78 -28.32
N ALA A 83 -6.49 15.77 -29.60
CA ALA A 83 -6.87 17.00 -30.31
C ALA A 83 -8.10 17.68 -29.68
N ASP A 84 -9.06 16.90 -29.20
CA ASP A 84 -10.26 17.41 -28.55
C ASP A 84 -9.98 17.81 -27.09
N ALA A 85 -9.14 17.07 -26.36
CA ALA A 85 -8.70 17.42 -25.01
C ALA A 85 -7.96 18.77 -24.99
N LEU A 86 -7.15 19.08 -26.00
CA LEU A 86 -6.41 20.33 -26.11
C LEU A 86 -7.32 21.57 -26.29
N ARG A 87 -8.60 21.41 -26.61
CA ARG A 87 -9.59 22.51 -26.63
C ARG A 87 -9.86 23.07 -25.24
N TYR A 88 -9.59 22.32 -24.18
CA TYR A 88 -9.70 22.75 -22.77
C TYR A 88 -8.43 23.44 -22.26
N ARG A 89 -7.42 23.66 -23.12
CA ARG A 89 -6.16 24.29 -22.72
C ARG A 89 -6.33 25.80 -22.53
N GLY A 90 -6.04 26.29 -21.33
CA GLY A 90 -5.88 27.69 -21.00
C GLY A 90 -4.40 28.04 -20.72
N GLU A 91 -4.13 29.32 -20.38
CA GLU A 91 -2.78 29.83 -20.12
C GLU A 91 -2.09 29.09 -18.92
N SER A 92 -2.85 28.74 -17.89
CA SER A 92 -2.36 28.08 -16.68
C SER A 92 -2.42 26.56 -16.75
N THR A 93 -2.92 25.97 -17.82
CA THR A 93 -3.09 24.52 -17.95
C THR A 93 -1.74 23.81 -18.00
N ARG A 94 -1.54 22.88 -17.07
CA ARG A 94 -0.40 21.96 -17.11
C ARG A 94 -0.65 20.87 -18.14
N LEU A 95 0.20 20.78 -19.13
CA LEU A 95 0.19 19.68 -20.12
C LEU A 95 1.20 18.59 -19.72
N VAL A 96 0.77 17.35 -19.69
CA VAL A 96 1.61 16.18 -19.40
C VAL A 96 1.58 15.23 -20.58
N GLU A 97 2.75 15.02 -21.16
CA GLU A 97 2.98 14.02 -22.21
C GLU A 97 3.14 12.63 -21.58
N LEU A 98 2.24 11.71 -21.90
CA LEU A 98 2.24 10.34 -21.35
C LEU A 98 3.15 9.37 -22.11
N ALA A 99 3.52 9.72 -23.36
CA ALA A 99 4.42 8.91 -24.19
C ALA A 99 3.99 7.42 -24.29
N GLY A 100 2.69 7.17 -24.40
CA GLY A 100 2.12 5.82 -24.50
C GLY A 100 1.93 5.10 -23.17
N ALA A 101 2.13 5.76 -22.04
CA ALA A 101 1.83 5.17 -20.72
C ALA A 101 0.36 4.79 -20.61
N THR A 102 0.09 3.69 -19.92
CA THR A 102 -1.28 3.23 -19.65
C THR A 102 -1.89 3.99 -18.49
N VAL A 103 -3.13 4.45 -18.69
CA VAL A 103 -3.96 5.09 -17.68
C VAL A 103 -5.20 4.25 -17.45
N ILE A 104 -5.48 3.95 -16.19
CA ILE A 104 -6.67 3.22 -15.74
C ILE A 104 -7.31 4.00 -14.58
N PRO A 105 -8.58 3.79 -14.25
CA PRO A 105 -9.17 4.24 -12.99
C PRO A 105 -8.35 3.74 -11.80
N GLY A 106 -8.26 4.54 -10.75
CA GLY A 106 -7.56 4.14 -9.54
C GLY A 106 -8.18 2.89 -8.91
N LEU A 107 -7.33 2.00 -8.41
CA LEU A 107 -7.79 0.76 -7.79
C LEU A 107 -8.53 1.03 -6.49
N VAL A 108 -9.58 0.24 -6.23
CA VAL A 108 -10.35 0.26 -4.98
C VAL A 108 -10.26 -1.12 -4.35
N ASP A 109 -9.77 -1.19 -3.11
CA ASP A 109 -9.87 -2.42 -2.33
C ASP A 109 -11.16 -2.38 -1.51
N SER A 110 -12.05 -3.35 -1.74
CA SER A 110 -13.37 -3.42 -1.11
C SER A 110 -13.38 -4.12 0.24
N HIS A 111 -12.26 -4.70 0.68
CA HIS A 111 -12.13 -5.38 1.97
C HIS A 111 -10.68 -5.48 2.40
N THR A 112 -10.26 -4.60 3.30
CA THR A 112 -8.87 -4.57 3.81
C THR A 112 -8.85 -4.32 5.32
N HIS A 113 -7.65 -4.43 5.91
CA HIS A 113 -7.34 -4.13 7.30
C HIS A 113 -6.06 -3.31 7.36
N VAL A 114 -6.17 -1.99 7.11
CA VAL A 114 -5.01 -1.11 6.93
C VAL A 114 -4.12 -0.98 8.16
N PHE A 115 -4.72 -1.00 9.38
CA PHE A 115 -3.94 -1.03 10.62
C PHE A 115 -3.14 -2.33 10.77
N GLY A 116 -3.74 -3.46 10.36
CA GLY A 116 -3.07 -4.75 10.35
C GLY A 116 -1.92 -4.79 9.34
N LEU A 117 -2.15 -4.29 8.13
CA LEU A 117 -1.08 -4.15 7.13
C LEU A 117 0.06 -3.28 7.65
N GLY A 118 -0.26 -2.12 8.25
CA GLY A 118 0.77 -1.24 8.81
C GLY A 118 1.53 -1.86 9.96
N ALA A 119 0.87 -2.62 10.85
CA ALA A 119 1.53 -3.38 11.89
C ALA A 119 2.50 -4.42 11.27
N LEU A 120 2.05 -5.16 10.27
CA LEU A 120 2.85 -6.17 9.57
C LEU A 120 4.11 -5.57 8.93
N LEU A 121 3.98 -4.40 8.29
CA LEU A 121 5.11 -3.71 7.66
C LEU A 121 6.18 -3.21 8.65
N ARG A 122 5.87 -3.18 9.94
CA ARG A 122 6.77 -2.77 11.02
C ARG A 122 7.37 -3.95 11.79
N GLN A 123 6.88 -5.15 11.55
CA GLN A 123 7.41 -6.38 12.12
C GLN A 123 8.69 -6.82 11.42
N VAL A 124 9.47 -7.66 12.10
CA VAL A 124 10.60 -8.34 11.47
C VAL A 124 10.07 -9.40 10.52
N ASP A 125 10.31 -9.22 9.24
CA ASP A 125 9.93 -10.19 8.22
C ASP A 125 10.91 -11.37 8.24
N LEU A 126 10.39 -12.56 8.59
CA LEU A 126 11.10 -13.81 8.62
C LEU A 126 10.65 -14.77 7.51
N THR A 127 9.89 -14.26 6.55
CA THR A 127 9.54 -15.02 5.34
C THR A 127 10.81 -15.38 4.58
N ASP A 128 10.87 -16.58 4.05
CA ASP A 128 12.02 -17.10 3.29
C ASP A 128 13.34 -17.20 4.09
N VAL A 129 13.27 -17.22 5.42
CA VAL A 129 14.43 -17.50 6.27
C VAL A 129 14.61 -19.02 6.38
N GLU A 130 15.80 -19.51 6.01
CA GLU A 130 16.06 -20.95 5.92
C GLU A 130 16.60 -21.56 7.23
N THR A 131 17.12 -20.73 8.14
CA THR A 131 17.75 -21.17 9.39
C THR A 131 17.34 -20.32 10.59
N GLU A 132 17.47 -20.90 11.79
CA GLU A 132 17.27 -20.21 13.06
C GLU A 132 18.28 -19.04 13.20
N GLU A 133 19.51 -19.25 12.81
CA GLU A 133 20.59 -18.26 12.87
C GLU A 133 20.28 -17.03 12.00
N ASP A 134 19.73 -17.22 10.80
CA ASP A 134 19.34 -16.14 9.91
C ASP A 134 18.16 -15.36 10.49
N ALA A 135 17.18 -16.04 11.09
CA ALA A 135 16.07 -15.40 11.79
C ALA A 135 16.59 -14.53 12.94
N VAL A 136 17.45 -15.07 13.80
CA VAL A 136 18.06 -14.36 14.93
C VAL A 136 18.87 -13.17 14.44
N ALA A 137 19.61 -13.29 13.33
CA ALA A 137 20.37 -12.19 12.76
C ALA A 137 19.47 -11.02 12.32
N ARG A 138 18.31 -11.29 11.71
CA ARG A 138 17.31 -10.25 11.34
C ARG A 138 16.74 -9.57 12.59
N VAL A 139 16.39 -10.33 13.62
CA VAL A 139 15.90 -9.78 14.89
C VAL A 139 16.96 -8.93 15.57
N ALA A 140 18.21 -9.41 15.62
CA ALA A 140 19.32 -8.65 16.19
C ALA A 140 19.65 -7.36 15.42
N ALA A 141 19.42 -7.34 14.11
CA ALA A 141 19.50 -6.10 13.33
C ALA A 141 18.44 -5.09 13.76
N ARG A 142 17.19 -5.55 13.91
CA ARG A 142 16.08 -4.71 14.39
C ARG A 142 16.30 -4.19 15.81
N ALA A 143 16.86 -4.99 16.71
CA ALA A 143 17.16 -4.61 18.09
C ALA A 143 18.08 -3.39 18.21
N ARG A 144 18.91 -3.10 17.21
CA ARG A 144 19.77 -1.90 17.18
C ARG A 144 19.05 -0.62 16.80
N GLU A 145 17.82 -0.73 16.28
CA GLU A 145 17.04 0.38 15.76
C GLU A 145 15.95 0.83 16.72
N VAL A 146 15.64 0.01 17.75
CA VAL A 146 14.57 0.29 18.71
C VAL A 146 15.16 0.53 20.11
N PRO A 147 14.53 1.38 20.95
CA PRO A 147 14.95 1.61 22.32
C PRO A 147 14.96 0.33 23.16
N ALA A 148 15.97 0.18 24.04
CA ALA A 148 16.09 -0.99 24.91
C ALA A 148 14.84 -1.18 25.77
N GLY A 149 14.40 -2.43 25.91
CA GLY A 149 13.19 -2.82 26.65
C GLY A 149 11.90 -2.78 25.82
N GLU A 150 11.91 -2.21 24.60
CA GLU A 150 10.76 -2.30 23.72
C GLU A 150 10.62 -3.70 23.12
N TRP A 151 9.38 -4.13 22.92
CA TRP A 151 9.06 -5.39 22.27
C TRP A 151 9.48 -5.39 20.81
N ILE A 152 10.09 -6.49 20.38
CA ILE A 152 10.35 -6.77 18.97
C ILE A 152 9.40 -7.89 18.52
N VAL A 153 8.55 -7.57 17.57
CA VAL A 153 7.62 -8.54 16.98
C VAL A 153 8.08 -8.87 15.58
N GLY A 154 8.05 -10.15 15.24
CA GLY A 154 8.37 -10.65 13.90
C GLY A 154 7.42 -11.75 13.49
N ARG A 155 7.46 -12.10 12.21
CA ARG A 155 6.57 -13.11 11.63
C ARG A 155 7.19 -13.79 10.42
N GLY A 156 6.78 -15.02 10.19
CA GLY A 156 7.00 -15.68 8.91
C GLY A 156 8.02 -16.81 8.93
N TRP A 157 8.60 -17.14 10.10
CA TRP A 157 9.45 -18.34 10.18
C TRP A 157 8.61 -19.61 9.97
N ASP A 158 9.22 -20.62 9.35
CA ASP A 158 8.53 -21.84 8.93
C ASP A 158 9.20 -23.09 9.56
N GLU A 159 8.51 -23.67 10.54
CA GLU A 159 8.93 -24.92 11.18
C GLU A 159 9.04 -26.10 10.23
N GLY A 160 8.34 -26.04 9.09
CA GLY A 160 8.40 -27.08 8.05
C GLY A 160 9.65 -27.00 7.19
N ALA A 161 10.25 -25.81 7.07
CA ALA A 161 11.45 -25.55 6.27
C ALA A 161 12.75 -25.83 7.05
N TRP A 162 12.73 -25.71 8.37
CA TRP A 162 13.94 -25.82 9.18
C TRP A 162 14.27 -27.28 9.56
N ALA A 163 15.57 -27.59 9.56
CA ALA A 163 16.06 -28.94 9.83
C ALA A 163 15.66 -29.46 11.22
N ASN A 164 15.63 -28.58 12.23
CA ASN A 164 15.24 -28.88 13.61
C ASN A 164 13.75 -28.74 13.89
N ARG A 165 12.97 -28.33 12.89
CA ARG A 165 11.54 -28.05 12.95
C ARG A 165 11.15 -26.87 13.84
N TYR A 166 11.53 -26.91 15.11
CA TYR A 166 11.18 -25.89 16.09
C TYR A 166 12.43 -25.33 16.76
N PRO A 167 12.54 -24.01 16.85
CA PRO A 167 13.61 -23.32 17.59
C PRO A 167 13.39 -23.43 19.11
N ASP A 168 14.42 -23.02 19.86
CA ASP A 168 14.30 -22.74 21.27
C ASP A 168 14.75 -21.30 21.59
N LYS A 169 14.59 -20.89 22.86
CA LYS A 169 14.92 -19.52 23.30
C LYS A 169 16.41 -19.20 23.35
N ALA A 170 17.32 -20.19 23.32
CA ALA A 170 18.71 -20.02 23.72
C ALA A 170 19.45 -19.04 22.80
N LEU A 171 19.43 -19.29 21.48
CA LEU A 171 20.14 -18.45 20.51
C LEU A 171 19.55 -17.05 20.46
N LEU A 172 18.22 -16.93 20.48
CA LEU A 172 17.51 -15.67 20.45
C LEU A 172 17.78 -14.84 21.73
N SER A 173 17.76 -15.48 22.91
CA SER A 173 18.04 -14.84 24.20
C SER A 173 19.50 -14.35 24.31
N GLN A 174 20.44 -15.10 23.74
CA GLN A 174 21.84 -14.71 23.69
C GLN A 174 22.07 -13.50 22.79
N ALA A 175 21.41 -13.45 21.62
CA ALA A 175 21.61 -12.41 20.64
C ALA A 175 20.86 -11.10 20.98
N VAL A 176 19.70 -11.20 21.64
CA VAL A 176 18.79 -10.07 21.94
C VAL A 176 18.32 -10.15 23.40
N PRO A 177 19.23 -9.94 24.39
CA PRO A 177 18.88 -10.07 25.81
C PRO A 177 18.05 -8.91 26.36
N ASP A 178 18.17 -7.71 25.77
CA ASP A 178 17.64 -6.46 26.32
C ASP A 178 16.23 -6.11 25.82
N HIS A 179 15.66 -6.95 24.94
CA HIS A 179 14.34 -6.75 24.34
C HIS A 179 13.49 -8.00 24.50
N PRO A 180 12.24 -7.90 24.94
CA PRO A 180 11.28 -8.97 24.76
C PRO A 180 11.02 -9.21 23.28
N VAL A 181 11.11 -10.45 22.81
CA VAL A 181 10.94 -10.83 21.41
C VAL A 181 9.81 -11.84 21.28
N LEU A 182 8.88 -11.57 20.35
CA LEU A 182 7.81 -12.46 19.93
C LEU A 182 7.84 -12.67 18.43
N LEU A 183 8.06 -13.91 17.99
CA LEU A 183 8.13 -14.29 16.58
C LEU A 183 7.02 -15.30 16.27
N GLU A 184 6.06 -14.89 15.43
CA GLU A 184 4.99 -15.78 14.97
C GLU A 184 5.45 -16.62 13.78
N SER A 185 5.04 -17.89 13.76
CA SER A 185 5.28 -18.73 12.59
C SER A 185 4.47 -18.30 11.38
N LEU A 186 4.87 -18.75 10.20
CA LEU A 186 4.21 -18.43 8.93
C LEU A 186 2.72 -18.76 8.95
N HIS A 187 2.36 -19.87 9.59
CA HIS A 187 0.99 -20.36 9.66
C HIS A 187 0.21 -19.88 10.91
N GLY A 188 0.86 -19.12 11.83
CA GLY A 188 0.24 -18.59 13.03
C GLY A 188 -0.08 -19.62 14.12
N PHE A 189 0.43 -20.86 14.00
CA PHE A 189 0.20 -21.94 14.98
C PHE A 189 1.26 -22.01 16.08
N ALA A 190 2.37 -21.30 15.91
CA ALA A 190 3.46 -21.29 16.84
C ALA A 190 3.97 -19.87 17.10
N SER A 191 4.40 -19.63 18.33
CA SER A 191 5.16 -18.43 18.72
C SER A 191 6.48 -18.86 19.33
N TRP A 192 7.55 -18.21 18.88
CA TRP A 192 8.89 -18.38 19.40
C TRP A 192 9.31 -17.10 20.11
N VAL A 193 9.74 -17.22 21.37
CA VAL A 193 10.08 -16.07 22.21
C VAL A 193 11.44 -16.27 22.89
N ASN A 194 12.06 -15.17 23.30
CA ASN A 194 13.28 -15.21 24.09
C ASN A 194 13.00 -15.20 25.62
N GLN A 195 14.03 -15.27 26.44
CA GLN A 195 13.91 -15.24 27.89
C GLN A 195 13.32 -13.91 28.40
N ALA A 196 13.71 -12.77 27.79
CA ALA A 196 13.18 -11.46 28.18
C ALA A 196 11.65 -11.37 27.98
N ALA A 197 11.10 -12.02 26.95
CA ALA A 197 9.65 -12.09 26.73
C ALA A 197 8.95 -12.98 27.75
N LEU A 198 9.55 -14.12 28.15
CA LEU A 198 9.03 -14.96 29.24
C LEU A 198 9.00 -14.20 30.56
N ASP A 199 10.08 -13.47 30.87
CA ASP A 199 10.17 -12.65 32.09
C ASP A 199 9.14 -11.52 32.08
N ALA A 200 8.97 -10.83 30.97
CA ALA A 200 7.99 -9.75 30.82
C ALA A 200 6.54 -10.27 30.93
N ALA A 201 6.28 -11.49 30.44
CA ALA A 201 4.96 -12.14 30.55
C ALA A 201 4.73 -12.83 31.90
N GLY A 202 5.77 -12.97 32.74
CA GLY A 202 5.70 -13.70 34.01
C GLY A 202 5.44 -15.19 33.82
N ILE A 203 5.87 -15.76 32.70
CA ILE A 203 5.64 -17.16 32.34
C ILE A 203 6.74 -18.05 32.94
N THR A 204 6.32 -19.07 33.66
CA THR A 204 7.17 -20.10 34.29
C THR A 204 6.67 -21.50 33.95
N ALA A 205 7.38 -22.54 34.40
CA ALA A 205 6.94 -23.93 34.25
C ALA A 205 5.58 -24.23 34.90
N ASP A 206 5.20 -23.48 35.94
CA ASP A 206 3.94 -23.63 36.66
C ASP A 206 2.77 -22.83 36.06
N SER A 207 3.00 -22.10 34.97
CA SER A 207 1.96 -21.28 34.32
C SER A 207 0.88 -22.18 33.70
N GLU A 208 -0.40 -21.80 33.91
CA GLU A 208 -1.54 -22.54 33.38
C GLU A 208 -1.62 -22.39 31.86
N VAL A 209 -1.52 -23.52 31.15
CA VAL A 209 -1.60 -23.54 29.69
C VAL A 209 -3.06 -23.67 29.25
N PRO A 210 -3.56 -22.80 28.34
CA PRO A 210 -4.92 -22.91 27.84
C PRO A 210 -5.23 -24.25 27.19
N VAL A 211 -6.45 -24.74 27.38
CA VAL A 211 -6.90 -26.02 26.79
C VAL A 211 -6.72 -26.01 25.28
N GLY A 212 -6.01 -26.98 24.75
CA GLY A 212 -5.65 -27.09 23.33
C GLY A 212 -4.39 -26.31 22.95
N GLY A 213 -3.70 -25.70 23.91
CA GLY A 213 -2.37 -25.13 23.76
C GLY A 213 -1.28 -26.08 24.26
N GLU A 214 -0.03 -25.81 23.87
CA GLU A 214 1.17 -26.49 24.36
C GLU A 214 2.26 -25.44 24.60
N MET A 215 2.76 -25.36 25.82
CA MET A 215 4.00 -24.66 26.16
C MET A 215 5.11 -25.72 26.29
N ARG A 216 6.14 -25.62 25.47
CA ARG A 216 7.23 -26.58 25.52
C ARG A 216 8.21 -26.26 26.63
N LEU A 217 8.64 -27.32 27.32
CA LEU A 217 9.67 -27.22 28.34
C LEU A 217 10.99 -27.79 27.80
N GLY A 218 12.10 -27.20 28.26
CA GLY A 218 13.44 -27.71 28.05
C GLY A 218 13.76 -28.92 28.90
N GLU A 219 14.97 -29.48 28.79
CA GLU A 219 15.47 -30.55 29.61
C GLU A 219 15.62 -30.18 31.10
N ASP A 220 15.74 -28.90 31.37
CA ASP A 220 15.79 -28.31 32.70
C ASP A 220 14.41 -28.16 33.36
N GLY A 221 13.33 -28.46 32.64
CA GLY A 221 11.95 -28.31 33.08
C GLY A 221 11.40 -26.89 32.98
N GLU A 222 12.16 -25.96 32.47
CA GLU A 222 11.74 -24.56 32.26
C GLU A 222 11.16 -24.33 30.85
N PRO A 223 10.31 -23.30 30.61
CA PRO A 223 9.81 -22.98 29.29
C PRO A 223 10.96 -22.76 28.30
N ASN A 224 10.95 -23.48 27.19
CA ASN A 224 12.01 -23.37 26.17
C ASN A 224 11.78 -22.24 25.17
N GLY A 225 10.71 -21.45 25.33
CA GLY A 225 10.38 -20.32 24.45
C GLY A 225 9.47 -20.67 23.27
N LEU A 226 8.99 -21.91 23.18
CA LEU A 226 8.07 -22.30 22.12
C LEU A 226 6.65 -22.55 22.65
N PHE A 227 5.69 -21.86 22.04
CA PHE A 227 4.26 -21.93 22.34
C PHE A 227 3.51 -22.38 21.09
N LEU A 228 2.63 -23.37 21.23
CA LEU A 228 1.88 -23.93 20.10
C LEU A 228 0.38 -23.78 20.32
N ASN A 229 -0.33 -23.58 19.22
CA ASN A 229 -1.78 -23.48 19.16
C ASN A 229 -2.30 -22.42 20.15
N ARG A 230 -3.22 -22.77 21.04
CA ARG A 230 -3.83 -21.81 21.97
C ARG A 230 -2.86 -21.22 23.01
N ALA A 231 -1.69 -21.84 23.22
CA ALA A 231 -0.69 -21.32 24.14
C ALA A 231 -0.05 -20.00 23.62
N VAL A 232 -0.12 -19.68 22.33
CA VAL A 232 0.36 -18.39 21.79
C VAL A 232 -0.30 -17.21 22.49
N THR A 233 -1.57 -17.32 22.90
CA THR A 233 -2.30 -16.25 23.62
C THR A 233 -1.71 -15.88 24.97
N MET A 234 -0.86 -16.72 25.56
CA MET A 234 -0.19 -16.42 26.82
C MET A 234 0.82 -15.29 26.66
N ILE A 235 1.51 -15.26 25.51
CA ILE A 235 2.46 -14.18 25.19
C ILE A 235 1.74 -12.93 24.70
N ASP A 236 0.72 -13.09 23.85
CA ASP A 236 -0.05 -11.96 23.32
C ASP A 236 -0.63 -11.08 24.43
N ALA A 237 -1.04 -11.69 25.54
CA ALA A 237 -1.57 -10.99 26.70
C ALA A 237 -0.54 -10.06 27.41
N ALA A 238 0.74 -10.31 27.21
CA ALA A 238 1.84 -9.52 27.77
C ALA A 238 2.27 -8.35 26.88
N LEU A 239 1.88 -8.35 25.59
CA LEU A 239 2.17 -7.25 24.69
C LEU A 239 1.41 -5.98 25.16
N PRO A 240 2.09 -4.85 25.30
CA PRO A 240 1.39 -3.60 25.60
C PRO A 240 0.46 -3.22 24.44
N PRO A 241 -0.74 -2.70 24.72
CA PRO A 241 -1.58 -2.17 23.67
C PRO A 241 -0.86 -1.03 22.94
N PRO A 242 -1.03 -0.89 21.62
CA PRO A 242 -0.39 0.18 20.88
C PRO A 242 -0.87 1.55 21.38
N SER A 243 0.04 2.49 21.53
CA SER A 243 -0.30 3.88 21.76
C SER A 243 -1.03 4.49 20.56
N ARG A 244 -1.74 5.60 20.77
CA ARG A 244 -2.40 6.33 19.68
C ARG A 244 -1.40 6.76 18.59
N GLU A 245 -0.20 7.12 18.97
CA GLU A 245 0.87 7.51 18.05
C GLU A 245 1.32 6.33 17.19
N GLU A 246 1.51 5.17 17.79
CA GLU A 246 1.78 3.94 17.06
C GLU A 246 0.63 3.53 16.12
N LEU A 247 -0.62 3.70 16.52
CA LEU A 247 -1.77 3.46 15.65
C LEU A 247 -1.76 4.40 14.44
N MET A 248 -1.43 5.69 14.65
CA MET A 248 -1.27 6.65 13.54
C MET A 248 -0.15 6.24 12.59
N GLU A 249 1.00 5.84 13.10
CA GLU A 249 2.12 5.38 12.29
C GLU A 249 1.79 4.09 11.53
N ARG A 250 1.10 3.13 12.17
CA ARG A 250 0.67 1.88 11.54
C ARG A 250 -0.28 2.15 10.38
N VAL A 251 -1.34 2.92 10.60
CA VAL A 251 -2.31 3.18 9.52
C VAL A 251 -1.71 3.96 8.37
N LEU A 252 -0.86 4.96 8.64
CA LEU A 252 -0.16 5.70 7.59
C LEU A 252 0.78 4.79 6.78
N ALA A 253 1.54 3.91 7.44
CA ALA A 253 2.39 2.95 6.73
C ALA A 253 1.58 2.01 5.83
N GLY A 254 0.43 1.52 6.31
CA GLY A 254 -0.48 0.68 5.53
C GLY A 254 -1.07 1.43 4.33
N LEU A 255 -1.58 2.64 4.53
CA LEU A 255 -2.17 3.46 3.48
C LEU A 255 -1.13 3.92 2.44
N ASP A 256 0.07 4.29 2.87
CA ASP A 256 1.19 4.64 1.98
C ASP A 256 1.60 3.45 1.11
N ARG A 257 1.59 2.24 1.67
CA ARG A 257 1.86 1.02 0.90
C ARG A 257 0.78 0.80 -0.15
N MET A 258 -0.51 0.88 0.23
CA MET A 258 -1.63 0.76 -0.70
C MET A 258 -1.57 1.82 -1.81
N ALA A 259 -1.26 3.07 -1.46
CA ALA A 259 -1.09 4.16 -2.43
C ALA A 259 0.01 3.87 -3.46
N ARG A 260 1.16 3.34 -3.01
CA ARG A 260 2.27 2.96 -3.91
C ARG A 260 1.91 1.81 -4.85
N ASP A 261 1.04 0.90 -4.41
CA ASP A 261 0.55 -0.22 -5.20
C ASP A 261 -0.61 0.20 -6.16
N GLY A 262 -0.98 1.51 -6.18
CA GLY A 262 -1.96 2.08 -7.12
C GLY A 262 -3.39 2.16 -6.59
N TYR A 263 -3.63 1.83 -5.32
CA TYR A 263 -4.94 2.03 -4.70
C TYR A 263 -5.19 3.50 -4.39
N VAL A 264 -6.40 3.96 -4.66
CA VAL A 264 -6.86 5.33 -4.37
C VAL A 264 -7.97 5.37 -3.32
N THR A 265 -8.55 4.21 -3.03
CA THR A 265 -9.61 4.04 -2.03
C THR A 265 -9.49 2.65 -1.41
N VAL A 266 -9.73 2.56 -0.11
CA VAL A 266 -9.81 1.29 0.62
C VAL A 266 -11.07 1.28 1.47
N HIS A 267 -11.68 0.09 1.63
CA HIS A 267 -12.74 -0.16 2.59
C HIS A 267 -12.17 -1.00 3.72
N ASP A 268 -12.01 -0.40 4.90
CA ASP A 268 -11.53 -1.12 6.08
C ASP A 268 -12.70 -1.68 6.87
N ALA A 269 -12.74 -3.00 6.99
CA ALA A 269 -13.81 -3.72 7.64
C ALA A 269 -13.37 -4.22 9.03
N GLY A 270 -13.84 -3.57 10.07
CA GLY A 270 -13.65 -4.06 11.44
C GLY A 270 -12.69 -3.20 12.27
N LEU A 271 -12.93 -1.89 12.28
CA LEU A 271 -12.23 -0.94 13.13
C LEU A 271 -12.88 -0.82 14.50
N ASP A 272 -12.06 -0.65 15.52
CA ASP A 272 -12.52 -0.24 16.84
C ASP A 272 -12.65 1.29 16.96
N SER A 273 -13.17 1.77 18.09
CA SER A 273 -13.41 3.20 18.31
C SER A 273 -12.13 4.04 18.38
N GLU A 274 -11.00 3.47 18.79
CA GLU A 274 -9.73 4.19 18.87
C GLU A 274 -9.09 4.32 17.48
N GLN A 275 -9.14 3.27 16.68
CA GLN A 275 -8.74 3.28 15.29
C GLN A 275 -9.57 4.28 14.45
N MET A 276 -10.90 4.32 14.67
CA MET A 276 -11.76 5.33 14.05
C MET A 276 -11.34 6.75 14.42
N ALA A 277 -11.11 7.03 15.69
CA ALA A 277 -10.66 8.35 16.16
C ALA A 277 -9.30 8.76 15.57
N VAL A 278 -8.42 7.79 15.30
CA VAL A 278 -7.14 8.03 14.60
C VAL A 278 -7.37 8.44 13.16
N LEU A 279 -8.24 7.75 12.41
CA LEU A 279 -8.58 8.09 11.03
C LEU A 279 -9.23 9.46 10.92
N GLU A 280 -10.22 9.77 11.78
CA GLU A 280 -10.88 11.08 11.83
C GLU A 280 -9.87 12.22 12.06
N LYS A 281 -8.91 12.01 12.95
CA LYS A 281 -7.83 12.98 13.19
C LYS A 281 -6.96 13.17 11.96
N LEU A 282 -6.52 12.09 11.31
CA LEU A 282 -5.67 12.15 10.12
C LEU A 282 -6.39 12.79 8.93
N GLU A 283 -7.70 12.55 8.78
CA GLU A 283 -8.54 13.19 7.78
C GLU A 283 -8.63 14.70 8.03
N ALA A 284 -8.94 15.11 9.27
CA ALA A 284 -9.01 16.52 9.65
C ALA A 284 -7.67 17.27 9.45
N GLU A 285 -6.55 16.56 9.58
CA GLU A 285 -5.19 17.07 9.31
C GLU A 285 -4.79 17.02 7.82
N GLY A 286 -5.63 16.44 6.96
CA GLY A 286 -5.34 16.26 5.52
C GLY A 286 -4.16 15.31 5.26
N ARG A 287 -3.93 14.33 6.11
CA ARG A 287 -2.78 13.41 6.09
C ARG A 287 -3.09 12.05 5.48
N LEU A 288 -4.35 11.76 5.14
CA LEU A 288 -4.68 10.49 4.49
C LEU A 288 -4.21 10.51 3.02
N PRO A 289 -3.30 9.61 2.60
CA PRO A 289 -2.79 9.59 1.23
C PRO A 289 -3.81 9.07 0.21
N ILE A 290 -4.78 8.30 0.67
CA ILE A 290 -5.90 7.75 -0.13
C ILE A 290 -7.20 7.82 0.67
N ARG A 291 -8.33 7.67 0.00
CA ARG A 291 -9.64 7.66 0.66
C ARG A 291 -9.83 6.38 1.47
N VAL A 292 -10.41 6.51 2.65
CA VAL A 292 -10.76 5.40 3.53
C VAL A 292 -12.26 5.40 3.77
N TYR A 293 -12.91 4.29 3.49
CA TYR A 293 -14.27 4.01 3.91
C TYR A 293 -14.19 2.98 5.05
N ALA A 294 -14.62 3.39 6.24
CA ALA A 294 -14.50 2.63 7.49
C ALA A 294 -15.87 2.27 8.06
#